data_b8ac15e761367e64d5246a70f613bdfc
#
_entry.id   b8ac15e761367e64d5246a70f613bdfc
#
_cell.length_a   1.000
_cell.length_b   1.000
_cell.length_c   1.000
_cell.angle_alpha   90.00
_cell.angle_beta   90.00
_cell.angle_gamma   90.00
#
_symmetry.space_group_name_H-M   'P 1'
#
loop_
_entity.id
_entity.type
_entity.pdbx_description
1 polymer ?
#
loop_
_entity_poly.entity_id
_entity_poly.type
_entity_poly.pdbx_seq_one_letter_code
_entity_poly.pdbx_strand_id
1 'polypeptide(L)'
;MKKIFCSFFLLSAALSFGQVEKISKIEILPESSISIYGDAKVTAFTCLFDIDHLEISESILMRKRDSQYLFKNADLTLENRGFDCGRKGRNEDFHKMVRTKRYPEMRLTLKKAVLKADNTANATVEFQIAGKKQTYKVPVEISGNEIRRYRGRLKLNIRKFGLKPIKKMFGLIRVQDIIEIRFDLKIKYRHETAALENRSSGREILFSGI
;
A
#
# COMPACT_ATOMS: atom_id res chain seq x y z
N MET A 1 32.84 36.92 -51.14
CA MET A 1 32.69 35.50 -50.77
C MET A 1 32.41 35.45 -49.25
N LYS A 2 31.14 35.38 -48.87
CA LYS A 2 30.69 35.31 -47.45
C LYS A 2 30.44 33.85 -47.09
N LYS A 3 31.25 33.30 -46.18
CA LYS A 3 31.06 31.97 -45.65
C LYS A 3 30.02 32.05 -44.51
N ILE A 4 28.85 31.49 -44.77
CA ILE A 4 27.78 31.31 -43.74
C ILE A 4 28.14 30.07 -42.95
N PHE A 5 28.53 30.26 -41.69
CA PHE A 5 28.79 29.17 -40.73
C PHE A 5 27.46 28.80 -40.04
N CYS A 6 26.82 27.77 -40.57
CA CYS A 6 25.58 27.28 -40.02
C CYS A 6 25.90 26.42 -38.78
N SER A 7 25.85 27.03 -37.59
CA SER A 7 26.03 26.36 -36.31
C SER A 7 24.77 25.54 -36.00
N PHE A 8 24.82 24.25 -36.26
CA PHE A 8 23.76 23.30 -35.92
C PHE A 8 23.85 22.98 -34.43
N PHE A 9 23.13 23.76 -33.63
CA PHE A 9 23.00 23.51 -32.18
C PHE A 9 22.09 22.29 -31.98
N LEU A 10 22.70 21.11 -31.89
CA LEU A 10 22.03 19.87 -31.52
C LEU A 10 21.57 19.97 -30.05
N LEU A 11 20.31 20.38 -29.89
CA LEU A 11 19.60 20.34 -28.63
C LEU A 11 19.33 18.88 -28.29
N SER A 12 20.28 18.23 -27.61
CA SER A 12 20.11 16.89 -27.07
C SER A 12 19.12 16.97 -25.88
N ALA A 13 17.85 16.80 -26.18
CA ALA A 13 16.83 16.58 -25.15
C ALA A 13 17.14 15.24 -24.45
N ALA A 14 17.82 15.32 -23.32
CA ALA A 14 17.99 14.16 -22.43
C ALA A 14 16.62 13.77 -21.90
N LEU A 15 15.96 12.85 -22.58
CA LEU A 15 14.74 12.19 -22.09
C LEU A 15 15.15 11.36 -20.87
N SER A 16 15.01 11.94 -19.69
CA SER A 16 15.14 11.21 -18.43
C SER A 16 14.00 10.19 -18.33
N PHE A 17 14.19 9.02 -18.91
CA PHE A 17 13.30 7.89 -18.69
C PHE A 17 13.44 7.48 -17.24
N GLY A 18 12.46 7.87 -16.40
CA GLY A 18 12.37 7.37 -15.04
C GLY A 18 12.33 5.85 -15.09
N GLN A 19 13.30 5.20 -14.44
CA GLN A 19 13.36 3.74 -14.38
C GLN A 19 12.09 3.21 -13.71
N VAL A 20 11.44 2.27 -14.37
CA VAL A 20 10.33 1.52 -13.79
C VAL A 20 10.91 0.23 -13.23
N GLU A 21 10.87 0.08 -11.92
CA GLU A 21 11.28 -1.13 -11.23
C GLU A 21 10.04 -1.96 -10.91
N LYS A 22 10.05 -3.23 -11.32
CA LYS A 22 9.01 -4.19 -10.98
C LYS A 22 9.40 -4.89 -9.68
N ILE A 23 8.61 -4.72 -8.64
CA ILE A 23 8.74 -5.48 -7.40
C ILE A 23 7.81 -6.69 -7.54
N SER A 24 8.37 -7.88 -7.76
CA SER A 24 7.57 -9.05 -8.12
C SER A 24 7.05 -9.85 -6.93
N LYS A 25 7.67 -9.75 -5.76
CA LYS A 25 7.15 -10.40 -4.55
C LYS A 25 7.45 -9.58 -3.30
N ILE A 26 6.39 -9.18 -2.64
CA ILE A 26 6.44 -8.63 -1.28
C ILE A 26 5.85 -9.69 -0.36
N GLU A 27 6.56 -10.03 0.69
CA GLU A 27 6.10 -10.90 1.76
C GLU A 27 5.89 -10.05 3.02
N ILE A 28 4.66 -9.99 3.52
CA ILE A 28 4.36 -9.41 4.84
C ILE A 28 4.54 -10.53 5.84
N LEU A 29 5.41 -10.28 6.84
CA LEU A 29 5.74 -11.29 7.83
C LEU A 29 4.62 -11.41 8.90
N PRO A 30 4.45 -12.60 9.50
CA PRO A 30 3.39 -12.84 10.50
C PRO A 30 3.46 -11.92 11.71
N GLU A 31 4.65 -11.41 12.07
CA GLU A 31 4.81 -10.47 13.18
C GLU A 31 4.39 -9.04 12.84
N SER A 32 3.79 -8.82 11.68
CA SER A 32 3.14 -7.57 11.33
C SER A 32 1.83 -7.40 12.09
N SER A 33 1.41 -6.18 12.28
CA SER A 33 0.15 -5.89 12.94
C SER A 33 -0.58 -4.73 12.28
N ILE A 34 -1.90 -4.88 12.21
CA ILE A 34 -2.83 -3.82 11.81
C ILE A 34 -3.93 -3.78 12.87
N SER A 35 -4.31 -2.59 13.30
CA SER A 35 -5.39 -2.42 14.26
C SER A 35 -6.23 -1.19 13.98
N ILE A 36 -7.49 -1.25 14.39
CA ILE A 36 -8.42 -0.13 14.37
C ILE A 36 -8.74 0.20 15.81
N TYR A 37 -8.42 1.42 16.23
CA TYR A 37 -8.78 1.97 17.53
C TYR A 37 -9.98 2.90 17.37
N GLY A 38 -11.01 2.67 18.15
CA GLY A 38 -12.16 3.55 18.25
C GLY A 38 -12.36 4.02 19.68
N ASP A 39 -12.53 5.32 19.84
CA ASP A 39 -12.89 5.90 21.12
C ASP A 39 -14.42 5.98 21.28
N ALA A 40 -14.91 5.68 22.46
CA ALA A 40 -16.30 5.86 22.81
C ALA A 40 -16.35 6.52 24.19
N LYS A 41 -17.39 7.31 24.44
CA LYS A 41 -17.54 8.06 25.70
C LYS A 41 -17.39 7.21 26.97
N VAL A 42 -17.69 5.91 26.87
CA VAL A 42 -17.69 4.97 28.02
C VAL A 42 -16.57 3.97 27.95
N THR A 43 -16.22 3.48 26.76
CA THR A 43 -15.20 2.43 26.63
C THR A 43 -14.55 2.47 25.24
N ALA A 44 -13.26 2.71 25.18
CA ALA A 44 -12.48 2.55 23.97
C ALA A 44 -12.44 1.07 23.56
N PHE A 45 -12.28 0.80 22.26
CA PHE A 45 -12.11 -0.54 21.75
C PHE A 45 -10.97 -0.59 20.73
N THR A 46 -10.36 -1.75 20.64
CA THR A 46 -9.38 -2.06 19.60
C THR A 46 -9.84 -3.30 18.87
N CYS A 47 -9.82 -3.24 17.54
CA CYS A 47 -9.98 -4.41 16.69
C CYS A 47 -8.60 -4.74 16.11
N LEU A 48 -8.10 -5.94 16.38
CA LEU A 48 -6.86 -6.47 15.84
C LEU A 48 -7.16 -7.18 14.52
N PHE A 49 -6.30 -7.04 13.55
CA PHE A 49 -6.42 -7.72 12.28
C PHE A 49 -5.50 -8.95 12.25
N ASP A 50 -6.04 -10.07 11.88
CA ASP A 50 -5.30 -11.28 11.61
C ASP A 50 -4.64 -11.19 10.24
N ILE A 51 -3.31 -11.21 10.21
CA ILE A 51 -2.49 -11.03 9.00
C ILE A 51 -2.73 -12.14 7.97
N ASP A 52 -3.16 -13.33 8.38
CA ASP A 52 -3.48 -14.43 7.47
C ASP A 52 -4.70 -14.11 6.55
N HIS A 53 -5.49 -13.09 6.90
CA HIS A 53 -6.58 -12.55 6.09
C HIS A 53 -6.19 -11.34 5.24
N LEU A 54 -4.89 -11.12 5.04
CA LEU A 54 -4.34 -10.03 4.21
C LEU A 54 -3.92 -10.56 2.84
N GLU A 55 -4.41 -9.93 1.80
CA GLU A 55 -3.98 -10.20 0.43
C GLU A 55 -3.19 -9.01 -0.13
N ILE A 56 -2.15 -9.30 -0.89
CA ILE A 56 -1.29 -8.32 -1.56
C ILE A 56 -1.32 -8.58 -3.05
N SER A 57 -1.27 -7.50 -3.84
CA SER A 57 -1.11 -7.62 -5.29
C SER A 57 0.20 -8.33 -5.65
N GLU A 58 0.12 -9.31 -6.54
CA GLU A 58 1.25 -10.14 -6.96
C GLU A 58 2.35 -9.36 -7.72
N SER A 59 2.00 -8.26 -8.38
CA SER A 59 2.94 -7.45 -9.13
C SER A 59 2.75 -5.97 -8.88
N ILE A 60 3.68 -5.39 -8.12
CA ILE A 60 3.72 -3.95 -7.85
C ILE A 60 4.72 -3.33 -8.83
N LEU A 61 4.29 -2.27 -9.51
CA LEU A 61 5.18 -1.44 -10.31
C LEU A 61 5.54 -0.17 -9.53
N MET A 62 6.82 0.09 -9.41
CA MET A 62 7.33 1.28 -8.75
C MET A 62 8.15 2.10 -9.75
N ARG A 63 7.94 3.41 -9.74
CA ARG A 63 8.78 4.38 -10.46
C ARG A 63 9.35 5.37 -9.46
N LYS A 64 10.66 5.44 -9.40
CA LYS A 64 11.37 6.45 -8.61
C LYS A 64 11.52 7.73 -9.42
N ARG A 65 11.27 8.89 -8.80
CA ARG A 65 11.54 10.22 -9.33
C ARG A 65 12.00 11.11 -8.17
N ASP A 66 13.31 11.37 -8.10
CA ASP A 66 13.95 12.07 -6.98
C ASP A 66 13.64 11.42 -5.63
N SER A 67 13.02 12.16 -4.71
CA SER A 67 12.56 11.66 -3.40
C SER A 67 11.17 11.02 -3.44
N GLN A 68 10.55 10.91 -4.63
CA GLN A 68 9.19 10.40 -4.79
C GLN A 68 9.19 9.00 -5.41
N TYR A 69 8.32 8.16 -4.90
CA TYR A 69 8.01 6.83 -5.43
C TYR A 69 6.55 6.81 -5.85
N LEU A 70 6.30 6.50 -7.09
CA LEU A 70 4.96 6.31 -7.65
C LEU A 70 4.70 4.83 -7.81
N PHE A 71 3.52 4.38 -7.39
CA PHE A 71 3.16 2.97 -7.40
C PHE A 71 1.97 2.73 -8.32
N LYS A 72 1.97 1.55 -8.98
CA LYS A 72 0.81 0.97 -9.66
C LYS A 72 0.62 -0.45 -9.15
N ASN A 73 -0.62 -0.88 -9.04
CA ASN A 73 -1.00 -2.19 -8.52
C ASN A 73 -0.43 -2.48 -7.11
N ALA A 74 -0.33 -1.47 -6.26
CA ALA A 74 0.13 -1.62 -4.89
C ALA A 74 -1.08 -1.66 -3.94
N ASP A 75 -1.82 -2.74 -4.00
CA ASP A 75 -3.05 -2.94 -3.26
C ASP A 75 -2.84 -3.90 -2.09
N LEU A 76 -3.42 -3.55 -0.95
CA LEU A 76 -3.61 -4.42 0.21
C LEU A 76 -5.12 -4.63 0.37
N THR A 77 -5.55 -5.87 0.35
CA THR A 77 -6.94 -6.25 0.61
C THR A 77 -7.03 -6.90 1.99
N LEU A 78 -7.88 -6.34 2.84
CA LEU A 78 -8.13 -6.81 4.20
C LEU A 78 -9.54 -7.38 4.26
N GLU A 79 -9.66 -8.68 4.46
CA GLU A 79 -10.97 -9.29 4.71
C GLU A 79 -11.54 -8.81 6.04
N ASN A 80 -12.77 -8.31 6.03
CA ASN A 80 -13.40 -7.80 7.26
C ASN A 80 -13.51 -8.85 8.36
N ARG A 81 -13.60 -10.14 8.00
CA ARG A 81 -13.66 -11.25 8.96
C ARG A 81 -12.36 -11.45 9.75
N GLY A 82 -11.24 -10.97 9.22
CA GLY A 82 -9.95 -10.99 9.91
C GLY A 82 -9.84 -9.99 11.07
N PHE A 83 -10.84 -9.13 11.30
CA PHE A 83 -10.83 -8.22 12.45
C PHE A 83 -11.49 -8.86 13.68
N ASP A 84 -10.72 -8.96 14.77
CA ASP A 84 -11.20 -9.33 16.09
C ASP A 84 -11.19 -8.12 17.04
N CYS A 85 -12.37 -7.77 17.55
CA CYS A 85 -12.59 -6.68 18.50
C CYS A 85 -12.70 -7.18 19.96
N GLY A 86 -12.26 -8.41 20.24
CA GLY A 86 -12.13 -9.04 21.55
C GLY A 86 -13.41 -9.61 22.16
N ARG A 87 -14.58 -9.39 21.56
CA ARG A 87 -15.86 -9.96 22.02
C ARG A 87 -16.83 -10.15 20.86
N LYS A 88 -17.57 -11.27 20.84
CA LYS A 88 -18.56 -11.61 19.80
C LYS A 88 -19.48 -10.43 19.44
N GLY A 89 -20.07 -9.77 20.43
CA GLY A 89 -20.98 -8.66 20.18
C GLY A 89 -20.30 -7.41 19.57
N ARG A 90 -19.00 -7.21 19.84
CA ARG A 90 -18.23 -6.13 19.19
C ARG A 90 -17.86 -6.49 17.75
N ASN A 91 -17.52 -7.74 17.49
CA ASN A 91 -17.26 -8.25 16.15
C ASN A 91 -18.50 -8.11 15.27
N GLU A 92 -19.68 -8.51 15.79
CA GLU A 92 -20.95 -8.33 15.09
C GLU A 92 -21.23 -6.83 14.77
N ASP A 93 -20.99 -5.95 15.74
CA ASP A 93 -21.15 -4.52 15.56
C ASP A 93 -20.20 -3.96 14.49
N PHE A 94 -18.93 -4.37 14.52
CA PHE A 94 -17.95 -4.00 13.51
C PHE A 94 -18.40 -4.44 12.12
N HIS A 95 -18.78 -5.71 11.96
CA HIS A 95 -19.26 -6.24 10.68
C HIS A 95 -20.52 -5.54 10.16
N LYS A 96 -21.45 -5.20 11.05
CA LYS A 96 -22.64 -4.41 10.70
C LYS A 96 -22.25 -3.00 10.25
N MET A 97 -21.34 -2.34 10.99
CA MET A 97 -20.88 -0.98 10.68
C MET A 97 -20.22 -0.90 9.33
N VAL A 98 -19.27 -1.80 9.01
CA VAL A 98 -18.55 -1.82 7.72
C VAL A 98 -19.34 -2.50 6.61
N ARG A 99 -20.55 -3.02 6.92
CA ARG A 99 -21.45 -3.69 5.97
C ARG A 99 -20.82 -4.93 5.32
N THR A 100 -20.15 -5.77 6.11
CA THR A 100 -19.39 -6.95 5.65
C THR A 100 -20.17 -7.85 4.71
N LYS A 101 -21.47 -8.05 4.92
CA LYS A 101 -22.32 -8.89 4.04
C LYS A 101 -22.33 -8.39 2.58
N ARG A 102 -22.23 -7.07 2.36
CA ARG A 102 -22.25 -6.46 1.03
C ARG A 102 -20.85 -6.11 0.52
N TYR A 103 -19.97 -5.80 1.44
CA TYR A 103 -18.58 -5.40 1.19
C TYR A 103 -17.70 -6.22 2.12
N PRO A 104 -17.29 -7.44 1.72
CA PRO A 104 -16.58 -8.37 2.60
C PRO A 104 -15.15 -7.93 2.94
N GLU A 105 -14.62 -6.97 2.20
CA GLU A 105 -13.24 -6.51 2.28
C GLU A 105 -13.11 -4.99 2.31
N MET A 106 -11.98 -4.53 2.82
CA MET A 106 -11.45 -3.17 2.65
C MET A 106 -10.22 -3.24 1.75
N ARG A 107 -10.02 -2.22 0.91
CA ARG A 107 -8.85 -2.14 0.04
C ARG A 107 -8.09 -0.85 0.29
N LEU A 108 -6.76 -0.98 0.38
CA LEU A 108 -5.82 0.11 0.51
C LEU A 108 -4.90 0.11 -0.70
N THR A 109 -4.91 1.19 -1.48
CA THR A 109 -4.05 1.33 -2.65
C THR A 109 -2.99 2.39 -2.38
N LEU A 110 -1.73 1.98 -2.31
CA LEU A 110 -0.61 2.91 -2.21
C LEU A 110 -0.38 3.55 -3.60
N LYS A 111 -0.58 4.86 -3.69
CA LYS A 111 -0.39 5.62 -4.94
C LYS A 111 1.00 6.22 -5.04
N LYS A 112 1.51 6.76 -3.92
CA LYS A 112 2.75 7.53 -3.90
C LYS A 112 3.36 7.52 -2.50
N ALA A 113 4.69 7.52 -2.42
CA ALA A 113 5.43 7.83 -1.20
C ALA A 113 6.46 8.92 -1.47
N VAL A 114 6.60 9.86 -0.57
CA VAL A 114 7.63 10.90 -0.59
C VAL A 114 8.53 10.68 0.60
N LEU A 115 9.78 10.29 0.36
CA LEU A 115 10.77 10.09 1.41
C LEU A 115 11.23 11.45 1.96
N LYS A 116 11.51 11.45 3.24
CA LYS A 116 12.14 12.56 3.97
C LYS A 116 13.53 12.12 4.47
N ALA A 117 14.31 13.11 4.95
CA ALA A 117 15.70 12.88 5.35
C ALA A 117 15.88 12.01 6.60
N ASP A 118 14.83 11.83 7.41
CA ASP A 118 14.84 11.21 8.75
C ASP A 118 14.28 9.77 8.75
N ASN A 119 14.46 9.04 7.66
CA ASN A 119 13.86 7.70 7.49
C ASN A 119 12.34 7.69 7.69
N THR A 120 11.69 8.79 7.37
CA THR A 120 10.22 8.85 7.30
C THR A 120 9.75 9.07 5.88
N ALA A 121 8.46 8.82 5.64
CA ALA A 121 7.81 9.09 4.38
C ALA A 121 6.39 9.64 4.60
N ASN A 122 5.90 10.40 3.63
CA ASN A 122 4.48 10.66 3.50
C ASN A 122 3.92 9.77 2.38
N ALA A 123 3.17 8.75 2.75
CA ALA A 123 2.45 7.88 1.83
C ALA A 123 1.09 8.50 1.45
N THR A 124 0.76 8.48 0.16
CA THR A 124 -0.59 8.81 -0.31
C THR A 124 -1.30 7.50 -0.59
N VAL A 125 -2.32 7.20 0.20
CA VAL A 125 -3.06 5.93 0.18
C VAL A 125 -4.53 6.20 -0.07
N GLU A 126 -5.11 5.50 -1.03
CA GLU A 126 -6.55 5.46 -1.26
C GLU A 126 -7.13 4.30 -0.43
N PHE A 127 -8.06 4.60 0.43
CA PHE A 127 -8.84 3.65 1.21
C PHE A 127 -10.20 3.44 0.56
N GLN A 128 -10.56 2.20 0.32
CA GLN A 128 -11.90 1.81 -0.10
C GLN A 128 -12.56 1.03 1.01
N ILE A 129 -13.59 1.61 1.63
CA ILE A 129 -14.34 1.01 2.75
C ILE A 129 -15.83 1.11 2.41
N ALA A 130 -16.56 0.01 2.55
CA ALA A 130 -17.99 -0.07 2.26
C ALA A 130 -18.38 0.53 0.89
N GLY A 131 -17.53 0.29 -0.13
CA GLY A 131 -17.72 0.73 -1.51
C GLY A 131 -17.39 2.20 -1.77
N LYS A 132 -16.97 2.98 -0.76
CA LYS A 132 -16.56 4.37 -0.92
C LYS A 132 -15.06 4.54 -0.81
N LYS A 133 -14.50 5.45 -1.62
CA LYS A 133 -13.07 5.74 -1.70
C LYS A 133 -12.74 7.08 -1.08
N GLN A 134 -11.66 7.15 -0.34
CA GLN A 134 -11.08 8.37 0.23
C GLN A 134 -9.57 8.30 0.21
N THR A 135 -8.90 9.40 -0.12
CA THR A 135 -7.44 9.46 -0.16
C THR A 135 -6.89 10.22 1.04
N TYR A 136 -5.87 9.64 1.67
CA TYR A 136 -5.21 10.22 2.83
C TYR A 136 -3.70 10.30 2.63
N LYS A 137 -3.08 11.27 3.29
CA LYS A 137 -1.64 11.32 3.50
C LYS A 137 -1.34 10.66 4.85
N VAL A 138 -0.53 9.61 4.82
CA VAL A 138 -0.19 8.79 5.99
C VAL A 138 1.28 8.99 6.29
N PRO A 139 1.65 9.55 7.44
CA PRO A 139 3.03 9.58 7.88
C PRO A 139 3.48 8.16 8.24
N VAL A 140 4.66 7.78 7.75
CA VAL A 140 5.22 6.44 7.88
C VAL A 140 6.66 6.55 8.36
N GLU A 141 7.00 5.87 9.44
CA GLU A 141 8.36 5.62 9.89
C GLU A 141 8.90 4.36 9.20
N ILE A 142 10.14 4.42 8.72
CA ILE A 142 10.79 3.35 7.97
C ILE A 142 12.06 2.94 8.72
N SER A 143 12.23 1.64 8.97
CA SER A 143 13.43 1.12 9.61
C SER A 143 13.78 -0.28 9.08
N GLY A 144 14.98 -0.78 9.46
CA GLY A 144 15.46 -2.09 9.01
C GLY A 144 16.07 -2.06 7.61
N ASN A 145 16.82 -3.12 7.28
CA ASN A 145 17.54 -3.27 6.01
C ASN A 145 16.95 -4.39 5.15
N GLU A 146 17.22 -5.64 5.45
CA GLU A 146 16.69 -6.80 4.72
C GLU A 146 15.19 -6.97 4.92
N ILE A 147 14.74 -6.83 6.17
CA ILE A 147 13.35 -6.75 6.55
C ILE A 147 13.05 -5.27 6.82
N ARG A 148 12.27 -4.66 5.95
CA ARG A 148 11.82 -3.28 6.12
C ARG A 148 10.60 -3.23 7.03
N ARG A 149 10.66 -2.39 8.04
CA ARG A 149 9.56 -2.14 8.96
C ARG A 149 8.93 -0.79 8.65
N TYR A 150 7.63 -0.79 8.44
CA TYR A 150 6.83 0.40 8.15
C TYR A 150 5.80 0.59 9.26
N ARG A 151 5.93 1.66 10.03
CA ARG A 151 5.01 2.00 11.11
C ARG A 151 4.29 3.29 10.82
N GLY A 152 3.02 3.34 11.17
CA GLY A 152 2.26 4.57 11.06
C GLY A 152 0.91 4.50 11.74
N ARG A 153 0.30 5.67 11.82
CA ARG A 153 -1.06 5.82 12.33
C ARG A 153 -1.81 6.86 11.51
N LEU A 154 -3.09 6.63 11.34
CA LEU A 154 -3.98 7.52 10.58
C LEU A 154 -5.30 7.67 11.29
N LYS A 155 -5.71 8.90 11.55
CA LYS A 155 -7.08 9.22 11.99
C LYS A 155 -7.95 9.45 10.76
N LEU A 156 -9.08 8.74 10.69
CA LEU A 156 -10.05 8.91 9.62
C LEU A 156 -11.48 9.06 10.16
N ASN A 157 -12.29 9.80 9.42
CA ASN A 157 -13.71 9.97 9.74
C ASN A 157 -14.53 8.93 8.96
N ILE A 158 -15.18 8.00 9.67
CA ILE A 158 -15.98 6.93 9.08
C ILE A 158 -17.18 7.45 8.29
N ARG A 159 -17.68 8.64 8.59
CA ARG A 159 -18.79 9.24 7.84
C ARG A 159 -18.43 9.56 6.39
N LYS A 160 -17.15 9.84 6.09
CA LYS A 160 -16.66 10.03 4.72
C LYS A 160 -16.86 8.78 3.86
N PHE A 161 -16.95 7.60 4.50
CA PHE A 161 -17.27 6.33 3.86
C PHE A 161 -18.76 5.98 3.92
N GLY A 162 -19.61 6.92 4.39
CA GLY A 162 -21.05 6.71 4.53
C GLY A 162 -21.41 5.72 5.63
N LEU A 163 -20.48 5.47 6.56
CA LEU A 163 -20.71 4.62 7.72
C LEU A 163 -21.35 5.44 8.83
N LYS A 164 -22.13 4.76 9.66
CA LYS A 164 -22.77 5.34 10.83
C LYS A 164 -22.15 4.72 12.09
N PRO A 165 -21.76 5.55 13.09
CA PRO A 165 -21.28 5.01 14.36
C PRO A 165 -22.34 4.16 15.01
N ILE A 166 -21.90 3.11 15.69
CA ILE A 166 -22.78 2.24 16.46
C ILE A 166 -23.28 3.00 17.69
N LYS A 167 -24.57 2.91 17.92
CA LYS A 167 -25.23 3.44 19.13
C LYS A 167 -25.84 2.29 19.90
N LYS A 168 -25.54 2.19 21.20
CA LYS A 168 -26.15 1.21 22.11
C LYS A 168 -26.80 1.92 23.31
N MET A 169 -27.69 1.23 24.00
CA MET A 169 -28.37 1.73 25.20
C MET A 169 -29.00 3.12 24.95
N PHE A 170 -29.90 3.21 23.97
CA PHE A 170 -30.61 4.45 23.61
C PHE A 170 -29.69 5.65 23.27
N GLY A 171 -28.44 5.37 22.82
CA GLY A 171 -27.47 6.40 22.45
C GLY A 171 -26.50 6.81 23.56
N LEU A 172 -26.58 6.23 24.76
CA LEU A 172 -25.64 6.47 25.84
C LEU A 172 -24.22 6.03 25.48
N ILE A 173 -24.09 4.88 24.76
CA ILE A 173 -22.82 4.41 24.24
C ILE A 173 -22.80 4.73 22.74
N ARG A 174 -21.91 5.62 22.34
CA ARG A 174 -21.70 5.99 20.95
C ARG A 174 -20.21 6.01 20.65
N VAL A 175 -19.81 5.23 19.66
CA VAL A 175 -18.46 5.31 19.06
C VAL A 175 -18.30 6.67 18.37
N GLN A 176 -17.15 7.29 18.49
CA GLN A 176 -16.87 8.55 17.80
C GLN A 176 -16.80 8.32 16.27
N ASP A 177 -17.04 9.39 15.52
CA ASP A 177 -16.95 9.38 14.06
C ASP A 177 -15.50 9.24 13.57
N ILE A 178 -14.53 9.57 14.43
CA ILE A 178 -13.09 9.46 14.17
C ILE A 178 -12.57 8.16 14.77
N ILE A 179 -11.95 7.34 13.92
CA ILE A 179 -11.20 6.15 14.33
C ILE A 179 -9.74 6.33 14.00
N GLU A 180 -8.85 5.59 14.66
CA GLU A 180 -7.42 5.57 14.37
C GLU A 180 -7.02 4.18 13.88
N ILE A 181 -6.45 4.14 12.68
CA ILE A 181 -5.80 2.93 12.14
C ILE A 181 -4.34 3.02 12.54
N ARG A 182 -3.81 1.93 13.09
CA ARG A 182 -2.39 1.74 13.43
C ARG A 182 -1.87 0.55 12.67
N PHE A 183 -0.67 0.65 12.14
CA PHE A 183 -0.01 -0.46 11.48
C PHE A 183 1.49 -0.49 11.82
N ASP A 184 2.00 -1.70 11.85
CA ASP A 184 3.41 -2.05 12.00
C ASP A 184 3.69 -3.23 11.06
N LEU A 185 4.10 -2.92 9.83
CA LEU A 185 4.29 -3.92 8.78
C LEU A 185 5.77 -4.25 8.65
N LYS A 186 6.11 -5.52 8.75
CA LYS A 186 7.43 -6.08 8.47
C LYS A 186 7.39 -6.73 7.09
N ILE A 187 8.14 -6.16 6.16
CA ILE A 187 8.08 -6.52 4.74
C ILE A 187 9.44 -7.03 4.29
N LYS A 188 9.46 -8.21 3.70
CA LYS A 188 10.59 -8.78 2.98
C LYS A 188 10.34 -8.62 1.47
N TYR A 189 11.32 -8.02 0.80
CA TYR A 189 11.27 -7.88 -0.65
C TYR A 189 11.99 -9.06 -1.29
N ARG A 190 11.32 -9.76 -2.17
CA ARG A 190 11.94 -10.76 -3.05
C ARG A 190 12.08 -10.12 -4.43
N HIS A 191 13.29 -9.67 -4.76
CA HIS A 191 13.60 -9.28 -6.14
C HIS A 191 13.69 -10.56 -6.96
N GLU A 192 12.82 -10.73 -7.96
CA GLU A 192 13.14 -11.63 -9.05
C GLU A 192 14.28 -10.97 -9.82
N THR A 193 15.50 -11.45 -9.64
CA THR A 193 16.57 -11.22 -10.60
C THR A 193 16.02 -11.77 -11.91
N ALA A 194 15.70 -10.89 -12.87
CA ALA A 194 15.44 -11.31 -14.22
C ALA A 194 16.69 -12.07 -14.65
N ALA A 195 16.61 -13.37 -14.69
CA ALA A 195 17.60 -14.17 -15.38
C ALA A 195 17.57 -13.65 -16.81
N LEU A 196 18.61 -12.90 -17.18
CA LEU A 196 18.92 -12.62 -18.57
C LEU A 196 19.12 -14.01 -19.19
N GLU A 197 18.07 -14.56 -19.75
CA GLU A 197 18.17 -15.65 -20.68
C GLU A 197 19.04 -15.14 -21.83
N ASN A 198 20.32 -15.44 -21.70
CA ASN A 198 21.33 -15.29 -22.73
C ASN A 198 20.99 -16.34 -23.82
N ARG A 199 19.98 -16.02 -24.64
CA ARG A 199 19.78 -16.70 -25.91
C ARG A 199 20.85 -16.25 -26.87
N SER A 200 22.10 -16.59 -26.59
CA SER A 200 23.09 -16.78 -27.61
C SER A 200 22.74 -18.05 -28.35
N SER A 201 21.83 -17.96 -29.27
CA SER A 201 21.59 -18.97 -30.29
C SER A 201 22.90 -19.17 -31.07
N GLY A 202 23.70 -20.10 -30.66
CA GLY A 202 24.76 -20.67 -31.47
C GLY A 202 24.15 -21.34 -32.69
N ARG A 203 24.07 -20.62 -33.81
CA ARG A 203 24.00 -21.23 -35.12
C ARG A 203 25.36 -21.81 -35.45
N GLU A 204 25.60 -23.03 -35.05
CA GLU A 204 26.60 -23.87 -35.69
C GLU A 204 26.12 -24.21 -37.07
N ILE A 205 26.68 -23.55 -38.08
CA ILE A 205 26.57 -23.98 -39.47
C ILE A 205 27.60 -25.08 -39.69
N LEU A 206 27.16 -26.31 -39.63
CA LEU A 206 27.88 -27.47 -40.11
C LEU A 206 28.02 -27.37 -41.64
N PHE A 207 29.18 -26.96 -42.13
CA PHE A 207 29.61 -27.27 -43.49
C PHE A 207 30.34 -28.64 -43.47
N SER A 208 29.61 -29.67 -43.82
CA SER A 208 30.14 -30.93 -44.30
C SER A 208 30.44 -30.75 -45.78
N GLY A 209 31.70 -30.95 -46.15
CA GLY A 209 32.17 -30.93 -47.50
C GLY A 209 33.35 -31.89 -47.71
N ILE A 210 33.09 -33.06 -48.29
CA ILE A 210 33.91 -33.94 -49.12
C ILE A 210 35.22 -34.44 -48.50
#